data_be1d691193e08b3aa1837ccd1f57beaf
#
_entry.id   be1d691193e08b3aa1837ccd1f57beaf
#
_cell.length_a   1.000
_cell.length_b   1.000
_cell.length_c   1.000
_cell.angle_alpha   90.00
_cell.angle_beta   90.00
_cell.angle_gamma   90.00
#
_symmetry.space_group_name_H-M   'P 1'
#
loop_
_entity.id
_entity.type
_entity.pdbx_description
1 polymer ?
#
loop_
_entity_poly.entity_id
_entity_poly.type
_entity_poly.pdbx_seq_one_letter_code
_entity_poly.pdbx_strand_id
1 'polypeptide(L)'
;TMEAIGEERGFAFFLRDANCVRKSLCVALVGTREKAQGLNCGHCGFATCGERTPGVPCEVNSVDVGIALGAAVSRAQAFGVDTRIMFSAGLAAQQLGLLGEGVGQVYAIPVSISSKSPFFDRG
;
A
#
# COMPACT_ATOMS: atom_id res chain seq x y z
N THR A 1 7.70 -13.02 4.69
CA THR A 1 6.25 -12.71 4.62
C THR A 1 5.78 -12.53 3.18
N MET A 2 6.34 -11.57 2.40
CA MET A 2 5.90 -11.31 1.01
C MET A 2 5.94 -12.56 0.13
N GLU A 3 7.03 -13.31 0.14
CA GLU A 3 7.20 -14.54 -0.66
C GLU A 3 6.16 -15.59 -0.29
N ALA A 4 5.95 -15.83 1.01
CA ALA A 4 4.94 -16.77 1.50
C ALA A 4 3.52 -16.40 1.05
N ILE A 5 3.17 -15.10 1.10
CA ILE A 5 1.87 -14.63 0.60
C ILE A 5 1.75 -14.87 -0.91
N GLY A 6 2.82 -14.63 -1.65
CA GLY A 6 2.85 -14.86 -3.10
C GLY A 6 2.65 -16.31 -3.48
N GLU A 7 3.30 -17.22 -2.76
CA GLU A 7 3.14 -18.67 -2.94
C GLU A 7 1.71 -19.12 -2.61
N GLU A 8 1.18 -18.73 -1.45
CA GLU A 8 -0.18 -19.06 -1.01
C GLU A 8 -1.25 -18.60 -2.00
N ARG A 9 -1.08 -17.39 -2.57
CA ARG A 9 -2.04 -16.78 -3.49
C ARG A 9 -1.78 -17.06 -4.97
N GLY A 10 -0.68 -17.71 -5.31
CA GLY A 10 -0.29 -17.98 -6.69
C GLY A 10 0.16 -16.74 -7.48
N PHE A 11 0.71 -15.72 -6.80
CA PHE A 11 1.13 -14.45 -7.41
C PHE A 11 2.65 -14.31 -7.49
N ALA A 12 3.23 -14.67 -8.63
CA ALA A 12 4.68 -14.60 -8.85
C ALA A 12 5.29 -13.19 -8.67
N PHE A 13 4.52 -12.12 -8.88
CA PHE A 13 5.01 -10.75 -8.72
C PHE A 13 5.42 -10.40 -7.28
N PHE A 14 4.94 -11.12 -6.28
CA PHE A 14 5.36 -10.93 -4.89
C PHE A 14 6.84 -11.22 -4.69
N LEU A 15 7.40 -12.23 -5.36
CA LEU A 15 8.82 -12.54 -5.31
C LEU A 15 9.67 -11.42 -5.92
N ARG A 16 9.26 -10.91 -7.09
CA ARG A 16 9.90 -9.76 -7.72
C ARG A 16 9.90 -8.54 -6.78
N ASP A 17 8.74 -8.24 -6.21
CA ASP A 17 8.56 -7.08 -5.35
C ASP A 17 9.35 -7.22 -4.04
N ALA A 18 9.45 -8.43 -3.48
CA ALA A 18 10.31 -8.73 -2.34
C ALA A 18 11.79 -8.40 -2.64
N ASN A 19 12.27 -8.75 -3.83
CA ASN A 19 13.62 -8.42 -4.28
C ASN A 19 13.81 -6.89 -4.43
N CYS A 20 12.81 -6.17 -4.92
CA CYS A 20 12.83 -4.71 -4.98
C CYS A 20 12.93 -4.09 -3.58
N VAL A 21 12.15 -4.60 -2.62
CA VAL A 21 12.19 -4.14 -1.22
C VAL A 21 13.57 -4.38 -0.59
N ARG A 22 14.19 -5.55 -0.82
CA ARG A 22 15.55 -5.84 -0.33
C ARG A 22 16.61 -4.88 -0.86
N LYS A 23 16.42 -4.37 -2.08
CA LYS A 23 17.34 -3.41 -2.73
C LYS A 23 17.01 -1.96 -2.39
N SER A 24 15.92 -1.69 -1.70
CA SER A 24 15.53 -0.34 -1.33
C SER A 24 16.29 0.16 -0.10
N LEU A 25 16.44 1.48 0.00
CA LEU A 25 17.05 2.13 1.15
C LEU A 25 16.14 2.06 2.38
N CYS A 26 14.87 2.35 2.16
CA CYS A 26 13.83 2.28 3.18
C CYS A 26 12.47 2.06 2.51
N VAL A 27 11.45 1.84 3.32
CA VAL A 27 10.08 1.66 2.86
C VAL A 27 9.17 2.58 3.67
N ALA A 28 8.49 3.49 3.01
CA ALA A 28 7.42 4.26 3.62
C ALA A 28 6.11 3.45 3.56
N LEU A 29 5.36 3.45 4.64
CA LEU A 29 4.07 2.78 4.71
C LEU A 29 2.95 3.81 4.86
N VAL A 30 1.90 3.65 4.07
CA VAL A 30 0.70 4.49 4.11
C VAL A 30 -0.50 3.56 4.25
N GLY A 31 -1.33 3.83 5.23
CA GLY A 31 -2.57 3.10 5.46
C GLY A 31 -3.66 4.01 5.98
N THR A 32 -4.88 3.52 6.04
CA THR A 32 -6.01 4.26 6.58
C THR A 32 -6.64 3.53 7.75
N ARG A 33 -7.31 4.27 8.64
CA ARG A 33 -8.09 3.67 9.71
C ARG A 33 -9.33 2.99 9.13
N GLU A 34 -9.71 1.85 9.69
CA GLU A 34 -10.88 1.08 9.25
C GLU A 34 -12.23 1.74 9.58
N LYS A 35 -12.21 2.89 10.23
CA LYS A 35 -13.42 3.66 10.58
C LYS A 35 -14.01 4.36 9.37
N ALA A 36 -15.32 4.20 9.14
CA ALA A 36 -16.04 4.93 8.10
C ALA A 36 -16.12 6.44 8.39
N GLN A 37 -16.15 7.25 7.35
CA GLN A 37 -16.26 8.72 7.44
C GLN A 37 -17.64 9.22 7.93
N GLY A 38 -18.66 8.38 7.92
CA GLY A 38 -20.00 8.75 8.37
C GLY A 38 -20.83 9.56 7.37
N LEU A 39 -20.42 9.59 6.10
CA LEU A 39 -21.06 10.42 5.07
C LEU A 39 -22.33 9.78 4.44
N ASN A 40 -22.60 8.52 4.70
CA ASN A 40 -23.69 7.75 4.08
C ASN A 40 -23.75 7.89 2.56
N CYS A 41 -22.57 7.95 1.91
CA CYS A 41 -22.46 8.24 0.47
C CYS A 41 -22.84 7.07 -0.44
N GLY A 42 -22.95 5.86 0.09
CA GLY A 42 -23.29 4.66 -0.67
C GLY A 42 -22.18 4.10 -1.58
N HIS A 43 -21.03 4.76 -1.68
CA HIS A 43 -19.95 4.36 -2.61
C HIS A 43 -19.35 2.98 -2.31
N CYS A 44 -19.34 2.54 -1.06
CA CYS A 44 -18.90 1.20 -0.67
C CYS A 44 -19.98 0.10 -0.89
N GLY A 45 -21.14 0.47 -1.47
CA GLY A 45 -22.24 -0.45 -1.76
C GLY A 45 -23.27 -0.60 -0.65
N PHE A 46 -23.12 0.07 0.49
CA PHE A 46 -24.07 0.09 1.60
C PHE A 46 -24.78 1.44 1.65
N ALA A 47 -26.09 1.44 1.93
CA ALA A 47 -26.89 2.68 1.94
C ALA A 47 -26.43 3.64 3.06
N THR A 48 -26.07 3.09 4.20
CA THR A 48 -25.54 3.88 5.33
C THR A 48 -24.20 3.31 5.81
N CYS A 49 -23.40 4.16 6.44
CA CYS A 49 -22.12 3.72 7.02
C CYS A 49 -22.30 2.70 8.14
N GLY A 50 -23.40 2.75 8.87
CA GLY A 50 -23.73 1.80 9.94
C GLY A 50 -24.04 0.38 9.45
N GLU A 51 -24.51 0.23 8.23
CA GLU A 51 -24.80 -1.07 7.62
C GLU A 51 -23.56 -1.77 7.05
N ARG A 52 -22.44 -1.06 6.97
CA ARG A 52 -21.19 -1.59 6.41
C ARG A 52 -20.71 -2.79 7.20
N THR A 53 -20.49 -3.90 6.50
CA THR A 53 -19.91 -5.12 7.09
C THR A 53 -18.50 -4.85 7.61
N PRO A 54 -18.14 -5.31 8.82
CA PRO A 54 -16.76 -5.24 9.31
C PRO A 54 -15.76 -5.81 8.30
N GLY A 55 -14.64 -5.13 8.12
CA GLY A 55 -13.61 -5.51 7.15
C GLY A 55 -13.82 -4.99 5.72
N VAL A 56 -15.01 -4.51 5.37
CA VAL A 56 -15.22 -3.79 4.10
C VAL A 56 -14.67 -2.37 4.23
N PRO A 57 -13.76 -1.92 3.35
CA PRO A 57 -13.18 -0.59 3.45
C PRO A 57 -14.22 0.51 3.19
N CYS A 58 -14.00 1.68 3.80
CA CYS A 58 -14.70 2.90 3.41
C CYS A 58 -14.08 3.41 2.10
N GLU A 59 -14.90 3.59 1.07
CA GLU A 59 -14.42 4.02 -0.26
C GLU A 59 -13.77 5.41 -0.22
N VAL A 60 -14.30 6.33 0.58
CA VAL A 60 -13.69 7.66 0.75
C VAL A 60 -12.29 7.54 1.35
N ASN A 61 -12.09 6.66 2.33
CA ASN A 61 -10.75 6.40 2.88
C ASN A 61 -9.82 5.80 1.82
N SER A 62 -10.32 4.95 0.93
CA SER A 62 -9.53 4.38 -0.17
C SER A 62 -9.04 5.45 -1.13
N VAL A 63 -9.91 6.41 -1.47
CA VAL A 63 -9.56 7.58 -2.29
C VAL A 63 -8.50 8.43 -1.59
N ASP A 64 -8.65 8.72 -0.31
CA ASP A 64 -7.70 9.51 0.48
C ASP A 64 -6.31 8.84 0.51
N VAL A 65 -6.25 7.52 0.68
CA VAL A 65 -4.99 6.76 0.59
C VAL A 65 -4.34 6.91 -0.79
N GLY A 66 -5.13 6.82 -1.86
CA GLY A 66 -4.64 7.00 -3.23
C GLY A 66 -4.05 8.40 -3.46
N ILE A 67 -4.71 9.44 -2.94
CA ILE A 67 -4.24 10.82 -3.00
C ILE A 67 -2.91 10.98 -2.22
N ALA A 68 -2.84 10.43 -1.00
CA ALA A 68 -1.64 10.48 -0.18
C ALA A 68 -0.45 9.77 -0.85
N LEU A 69 -0.68 8.59 -1.43
CA LEU A 69 0.33 7.84 -2.18
C LEU A 69 0.83 8.62 -3.40
N GLY A 70 -0.07 9.18 -4.19
CA GLY A 70 0.27 9.98 -5.36
C GLY A 70 1.08 11.23 -5.00
N ALA A 71 0.69 11.95 -3.95
CA ALA A 71 1.41 13.12 -3.46
C ALA A 71 2.82 12.73 -2.96
N ALA A 72 2.94 11.64 -2.21
CA ALA A 72 4.22 11.17 -1.68
C ALA A 72 5.21 10.82 -2.80
N VAL A 73 4.80 10.02 -3.78
CA VAL A 73 5.69 9.61 -4.88
C VAL A 73 6.04 10.78 -5.80
N SER A 74 5.10 11.69 -6.06
CA SER A 74 5.34 12.91 -6.81
C SER A 74 6.40 13.79 -6.13
N ARG A 75 6.29 13.95 -4.82
CA ARG A 75 7.27 14.73 -4.05
C ARG A 75 8.65 14.06 -4.04
N ALA A 76 8.73 12.76 -3.85
CA ALA A 76 9.97 12.00 -3.90
C ALA A 76 10.67 12.15 -5.26
N GLN A 77 9.91 12.04 -6.36
CA GLN A 77 10.44 12.21 -7.71
C GLN A 77 10.99 13.61 -7.95
N ALA A 78 10.37 14.65 -7.40
CA ALA A 78 10.87 16.03 -7.50
C ALA A 78 12.25 16.20 -6.84
N PHE A 79 12.63 15.33 -5.91
CA PHE A 79 13.96 15.26 -5.31
C PHE A 79 14.90 14.26 -5.99
N GLY A 80 14.52 13.68 -7.13
CA GLY A 80 15.32 12.68 -7.83
C GLY A 80 15.41 11.32 -7.10
N VAL A 81 14.41 11.00 -6.30
CA VAL A 81 14.35 9.76 -5.53
C VAL A 81 13.48 8.75 -6.26
N ASP A 82 14.01 7.55 -6.50
CA ASP A 82 13.26 6.45 -7.11
C ASP A 82 12.29 5.84 -6.11
N THR A 83 11.05 5.63 -6.57
CA THR A 83 9.97 5.03 -5.77
C THR A 83 9.09 4.14 -6.64
N ARG A 84 8.38 3.25 -5.98
CA ARG A 84 7.29 2.49 -6.59
C ARG A 84 6.23 2.19 -5.54
N ILE A 85 4.96 2.49 -5.83
CA ILE A 85 3.85 2.07 -4.96
C ILE A 85 3.68 0.56 -5.11
N MET A 86 3.73 -0.17 -3.99
CA MET A 86 3.63 -1.63 -3.95
C MET A 86 2.48 -2.08 -3.06
N PHE A 87 1.49 -2.71 -3.67
CA PHE A 87 0.42 -3.44 -2.98
C PHE A 87 0.97 -4.64 -2.19
N SER A 88 1.83 -5.43 -2.80
CA SER A 88 2.40 -6.65 -2.23
C SER A 88 3.13 -6.41 -0.91
N ALA A 89 3.99 -5.39 -0.87
CA ALA A 89 4.70 -5.00 0.34
C ALA A 89 3.77 -4.37 1.38
N GLY A 90 2.76 -3.60 0.94
CA GLY A 90 1.73 -3.05 1.80
C GLY A 90 0.89 -4.13 2.48
N LEU A 91 0.47 -5.14 1.73
CA LEU A 91 -0.27 -6.28 2.28
C LEU A 91 0.55 -7.05 3.32
N ALA A 92 1.82 -7.28 3.05
CA ALA A 92 2.72 -7.92 4.01
C ALA A 92 2.89 -7.08 5.28
N ALA A 93 3.05 -5.77 5.14
CA ALA A 93 3.12 -4.84 6.27
C ALA A 93 1.84 -4.82 7.10
N GLN A 94 0.68 -4.90 6.45
CA GLN A 94 -0.62 -5.00 7.12
C GLN A 94 -0.74 -6.30 7.91
N GLN A 95 -0.39 -7.43 7.33
CA GLN A 95 -0.41 -8.73 8.04
C GLN A 95 0.56 -8.76 9.24
N LEU A 96 1.67 -8.06 9.14
CA LEU A 96 2.63 -7.91 10.24
C LEU A 96 2.22 -6.87 11.29
N GLY A 97 1.13 -6.15 11.07
CA GLY A 97 0.64 -5.13 11.99
C GLY A 97 1.58 -3.93 12.15
N LEU A 98 2.40 -3.60 11.13
CA LEU A 98 3.46 -2.59 11.26
C LEU A 98 2.95 -1.17 11.51
N LEU A 99 1.72 -0.85 11.14
CA LEU A 99 1.06 0.44 11.42
C LEU A 99 0.13 0.41 12.65
N GLY A 100 0.10 -0.70 13.36
CA GLY A 100 -0.74 -0.90 14.54
C GLY A 100 -2.15 -1.41 14.22
N GLU A 101 -2.93 -1.62 15.26
CA GLU A 101 -4.30 -2.13 15.16
C GLU A 101 -5.26 -1.12 14.53
N GLY A 102 -6.27 -1.61 13.85
CA GLY A 102 -7.31 -0.80 13.22
C GLY A 102 -6.84 0.03 12.02
N VAL A 103 -5.67 -0.30 11.47
CA VAL A 103 -5.17 0.27 10.20
C VAL A 103 -5.25 -0.79 9.11
N GLY A 104 -6.06 -0.51 8.10
CA GLY A 104 -6.21 -1.34 6.92
C GLY A 104 -5.71 -0.65 5.65
N GLN A 105 -5.88 -1.32 4.51
CA GLN A 105 -5.50 -0.78 3.20
C GLN A 105 -4.08 -0.21 3.19
N VAL A 106 -3.12 -0.97 3.69
CA VAL A 106 -1.73 -0.53 3.75
C VAL A 106 -1.06 -0.71 2.38
N TYR A 107 -0.41 0.35 1.92
CA TYR A 107 0.46 0.34 0.75
C TYR A 107 1.87 0.73 1.14
N ALA A 108 2.83 0.20 0.43
CA ALA A 108 4.23 0.48 0.68
C ALA A 108 4.84 1.29 -0.47
N ILE A 109 5.75 2.17 -0.14
CA ILE A 109 6.55 2.94 -1.09
C ILE A 109 8.03 2.66 -0.77
N PRO A 110 8.63 1.61 -1.35
CA PRO A 110 10.07 1.44 -1.27
C PRO A 110 10.78 2.58 -1.99
N VAL A 111 11.88 3.03 -1.41
CA VAL A 111 12.65 4.21 -1.82
C VAL A 111 14.08 3.83 -2.14
N SER A 112 14.63 4.34 -3.22
CA SER A 112 16.02 4.12 -3.62
C SER A 112 16.65 5.40 -4.15
N ILE A 113 17.94 5.56 -3.88
CA ILE A 113 18.79 6.63 -4.40
C ILE A 113 20.04 6.07 -5.11
N SER A 114 19.99 4.80 -5.52
CA SER A 114 21.06 4.15 -6.24
C SER A 114 21.18 4.68 -7.68
N SER A 115 22.36 4.51 -8.30
CA SER A 115 22.62 4.96 -9.68
C SER A 115 21.72 4.29 -10.72
N LYS A 116 21.13 3.15 -10.41
CA LYS A 116 20.17 2.41 -11.25
C LYS A 116 18.94 2.10 -10.42
N SER A 117 17.76 2.47 -10.92
CA SER A 117 16.50 2.21 -10.22
C SER A 117 16.26 0.70 -10.07
N PRO A 118 16.16 0.17 -8.84
CA PRO A 118 15.92 -1.26 -8.63
C PRO A 118 14.48 -1.68 -8.93
N PHE A 119 13.56 -0.72 -9.10
CA PHE A 119 12.11 -0.99 -9.20
C PHE A 119 11.66 -1.28 -10.62
N PHE A 120 12.40 -0.79 -11.61
CA PHE A 120 12.08 -0.91 -13.04
C PHE A 120 13.17 -1.62 -13.85
N ASP A 121 14.23 -2.06 -13.19
CA ASP A 121 15.28 -2.86 -13.80
C ASP A 121 14.77 -4.30 -13.98
N ARG A 122 14.51 -4.64 -15.24
CA ARG A 122 14.03 -5.96 -15.66
C ARG A 122 15.11 -6.74 -16.43
N GLY A 123 16.36 -6.40 -16.17
CA GLY A 123 17.50 -7.05 -16.79
C GLY A 123 17.68 -8.50 -16.44
#